data_90d0734e1836c48cb2444b67f8337d06
#
_entry.id   90d0734e1836c48cb2444b67f8337d06
#
_cell.length_a   1.000
_cell.length_b   1.000
_cell.length_c   1.000
_cell.angle_alpha   90.00
_cell.angle_beta   90.00
_cell.angle_gamma   90.00
#
_symmetry.space_group_name_H-M   'P 1'
#
loop_
_entity.id
_entity.type
_entity.pdbx_description
1 polymer ?
#
loop_
_entity_poly.entity_id
_entity_poly.type
_entity_poly.pdbx_seq_one_letter_code
_entity_poly.pdbx_strand_id
1 'polypeptide(L)'
;MVEIVNYVKVQCSTYTHFNESSESKSLLRAIESARQMSTNIKMEIENGGQLSRDFLKENLQTLWVDGIIVLDAEGKTDCEYSTDEPPANEITEYLQKEIIMNFAGYEERSYSERFTREDGSRIDIAACARKDAPGIVAIYYYTSPEFARNYTLTIQGLLNGYSIQKDGTIIVVDDGIVVASNNESMLGQNTAGNEVVQAMKKHTDSQHTVSYTHLRAHETKANL
;
A
#
# COMPACT_ATOMS: atom_id res chain seq x y z
N MET A 1 11.29 -8.60 31.20
CA MET A 1 9.98 -8.18 30.68
C MET A 1 10.03 -6.83 29.98
N VAL A 2 10.56 -5.77 30.60
CA VAL A 2 10.76 -4.44 29.97
C VAL A 2 11.55 -4.53 28.65
N GLU A 3 12.58 -5.35 28.59
CA GLU A 3 13.40 -5.55 27.39
C GLU A 3 12.59 -6.14 26.22
N ILE A 4 11.69 -7.08 26.48
CA ILE A 4 10.82 -7.69 25.45
C ILE A 4 9.86 -6.66 24.90
N VAL A 5 9.23 -5.87 25.77
CA VAL A 5 8.31 -4.80 25.36
C VAL A 5 9.05 -3.77 24.50
N ASN A 6 10.25 -3.35 24.91
CA ASN A 6 11.05 -2.41 24.14
C ASN A 6 11.49 -3.01 22.78
N TYR A 7 11.87 -4.28 22.75
CA TYR A 7 12.19 -4.97 21.50
C TYR A 7 10.99 -4.97 20.53
N VAL A 8 9.82 -5.40 21.01
CA VAL A 8 8.59 -5.42 20.16
C VAL A 8 8.26 -4.02 19.66
N LYS A 9 8.36 -2.99 20.51
CA LYS A 9 8.18 -1.59 20.11
C LYS A 9 9.09 -1.17 18.96
N VAL A 10 10.39 -1.44 19.10
CA VAL A 10 11.37 -1.09 18.07
C VAL A 10 11.06 -1.84 16.77
N GLN A 11 10.71 -3.12 16.86
CA GLN A 11 10.38 -3.90 15.67
C GLN A 11 9.08 -3.42 14.98
N CYS A 12 8.05 -3.04 15.75
CA CYS A 12 6.84 -2.46 15.18
C CYS A 12 7.15 -1.20 14.37
N SER A 13 7.93 -0.28 14.95
CA SER A 13 8.35 0.95 14.24
C SER A 13 9.17 0.63 13.00
N THR A 14 10.10 -0.31 13.11
CA THR A 14 10.96 -0.73 11.99
C THR A 14 10.12 -1.32 10.85
N TYR A 15 9.14 -2.16 11.16
CA TYR A 15 8.28 -2.79 10.15
C TYR A 15 7.37 -1.77 9.47
N THR A 16 6.80 -0.82 10.22
CA THR A 16 6.02 0.27 9.65
C THR A 16 6.86 1.07 8.65
N HIS A 17 8.05 1.53 9.05
CA HIS A 17 8.94 2.28 8.16
C HIS A 17 9.40 1.48 6.94
N PHE A 18 9.65 0.18 7.11
CA PHE A 18 10.00 -0.67 5.98
C PHE A 18 8.85 -0.75 4.97
N ASN A 19 7.64 -0.99 5.44
CA ASN A 19 6.46 -1.12 4.59
C ASN A 19 6.16 0.20 3.86
N GLU A 20 6.19 1.34 4.56
CA GLU A 20 6.03 2.68 3.99
C GLU A 20 7.12 3.00 2.94
N SER A 21 8.38 2.67 3.25
CA SER A 21 9.50 2.87 2.31
C SER A 21 9.35 2.00 1.07
N SER A 22 8.92 0.76 1.22
CA SER A 22 8.68 -0.17 0.11
C SER A 22 7.56 0.33 -0.79
N GLU A 23 6.47 0.82 -0.22
CA GLU A 23 5.37 1.42 -0.95
C GLU A 23 5.81 2.67 -1.72
N SER A 24 6.49 3.59 -1.05
CA SER A 24 7.00 4.83 -1.67
C SER A 24 7.91 4.54 -2.87
N LYS A 25 8.79 3.53 -2.77
CA LYS A 25 9.66 3.13 -3.88
C LYS A 25 8.87 2.57 -5.06
N SER A 26 7.84 1.75 -4.79
CA SER A 26 6.98 1.21 -5.83
C SER A 26 6.20 2.31 -6.55
N LEU A 27 5.61 3.25 -5.80
CA LEU A 27 4.88 4.38 -6.37
C LEU A 27 5.78 5.33 -7.17
N LEU A 28 6.99 5.60 -6.72
CA LEU A 28 7.97 6.39 -7.49
C LEU A 28 8.32 5.71 -8.81
N ARG A 29 8.56 4.40 -8.79
CA ARG A 29 8.79 3.63 -10.01
C ARG A 29 7.60 3.72 -10.96
N ALA A 30 6.38 3.65 -10.43
CA ALA A 30 5.16 3.80 -11.22
C ALA A 30 5.08 5.19 -11.90
N ILE A 31 5.40 6.26 -11.18
CA ILE A 31 5.46 7.61 -11.73
C ILE A 31 6.47 7.72 -12.87
N GLU A 32 7.68 7.18 -12.68
CA GLU A 32 8.72 7.20 -13.70
C GLU A 32 8.31 6.40 -14.94
N SER A 33 7.69 5.23 -14.76
CA SER A 33 7.18 4.44 -15.88
C SER A 33 6.05 5.13 -16.64
N ALA A 34 5.13 5.82 -15.94
CA ALA A 34 4.07 6.61 -16.58
C ALA A 34 4.66 7.76 -17.42
N ARG A 35 5.63 8.50 -16.88
CA ARG A 35 6.33 9.58 -17.59
C ARG A 35 7.11 9.08 -18.80
N GLN A 36 7.79 7.95 -18.66
CA GLN A 36 8.49 7.31 -19.77
C GLN A 36 7.51 6.89 -20.86
N MET A 37 6.38 6.26 -20.48
CA MET A 37 5.35 5.87 -21.44
C MET A 37 4.76 7.08 -22.19
N SER A 38 4.46 8.18 -21.49
CA SER A 38 4.02 9.43 -22.13
C SER A 38 5.06 9.97 -23.13
N THR A 39 6.33 9.84 -22.82
CA THR A 39 7.43 10.22 -23.73
C THR A 39 7.49 9.28 -24.94
N ASN A 40 7.36 7.98 -24.71
CA ASN A 40 7.39 6.98 -25.79
C ASN A 40 6.23 7.17 -26.76
N ILE A 41 5.02 7.48 -26.26
CA ILE A 41 3.86 7.80 -27.11
C ILE A 41 4.16 9.02 -27.98
N LYS A 42 4.68 10.10 -27.41
CA LYS A 42 5.04 11.31 -28.16
C LYS A 42 6.04 10.98 -29.27
N MET A 43 7.08 10.23 -28.94
CA MET A 43 8.12 9.85 -29.94
C MET A 43 7.55 8.99 -31.04
N GLU A 44 6.67 8.04 -30.73
CA GLU A 44 5.99 7.19 -31.71
C GLU A 44 5.18 8.03 -32.70
N ILE A 45 4.37 8.94 -32.20
CA ILE A 45 3.53 9.82 -33.04
C ILE A 45 4.38 10.78 -33.90
N GLU A 46 5.43 11.39 -33.32
CA GLU A 46 6.35 12.27 -34.04
C GLU A 46 7.11 11.54 -35.17
N ASN A 47 7.37 10.24 -35.02
CA ASN A 47 7.99 9.39 -36.02
C ASN A 47 7.00 8.83 -37.07
N GLY A 48 5.73 9.25 -37.04
CA GLY A 48 4.69 8.84 -37.97
C GLY A 48 4.03 7.51 -37.65
N GLY A 49 4.29 6.97 -36.44
CA GLY A 49 3.61 5.80 -35.91
C GLY A 49 2.24 6.14 -35.34
N GLN A 50 1.58 5.17 -34.73
CA GLN A 50 0.24 5.33 -34.17
C GLN A 50 0.15 4.70 -32.79
N LEU A 51 -0.66 5.33 -31.92
CA LEU A 51 -1.06 4.74 -30.66
C LEU A 51 -1.89 3.47 -30.92
N SER A 52 -1.33 2.30 -30.64
CA SER A 52 -1.96 1.01 -30.91
C SER A 52 -1.79 0.04 -29.75
N ARG A 53 -2.61 -0.99 -29.70
CA ARG A 53 -2.47 -2.05 -28.69
C ARG A 53 -1.14 -2.78 -28.78
N ASP A 54 -0.61 -2.98 -29.97
CA ASP A 54 0.69 -3.65 -30.18
C ASP A 54 1.83 -2.77 -29.64
N PHE A 55 1.78 -1.46 -29.89
CA PHE A 55 2.71 -0.50 -29.32
C PHE A 55 2.65 -0.49 -27.78
N LEU A 56 1.43 -0.50 -27.18
CA LEU A 56 1.29 -0.59 -25.73
C LEU A 56 1.84 -1.90 -25.18
N LYS A 57 1.60 -3.02 -25.86
CA LYS A 57 2.11 -4.34 -25.48
C LYS A 57 3.63 -4.39 -25.42
N GLU A 58 4.32 -3.85 -26.42
CA GLU A 58 5.78 -3.78 -26.45
C GLU A 58 6.33 -2.91 -25.31
N ASN A 59 5.68 -1.77 -25.07
CA ASN A 59 6.08 -0.87 -23.98
C ASN A 59 5.79 -1.48 -22.61
N LEU A 60 4.67 -2.19 -22.42
CA LEU A 60 4.36 -2.89 -21.18
C LEU A 60 5.46 -3.87 -20.80
N GLN A 61 5.97 -4.65 -21.77
CA GLN A 61 7.08 -5.59 -21.57
C GLN A 61 8.38 -4.86 -21.22
N THR A 62 8.68 -3.76 -21.92
CA THR A 62 9.91 -2.97 -21.72
C THR A 62 9.92 -2.26 -20.37
N LEU A 63 8.79 -1.71 -19.94
CA LEU A 63 8.64 -1.00 -18.68
C LEU A 63 8.38 -1.92 -17.48
N TRP A 64 8.12 -3.21 -17.74
CA TRP A 64 7.80 -4.22 -16.72
C TRP A 64 6.60 -3.79 -15.87
N VAL A 65 5.54 -3.34 -16.51
CA VAL A 65 4.27 -2.94 -15.88
C VAL A 65 3.17 -3.94 -16.25
N ASP A 66 2.09 -4.00 -15.46
CA ASP A 66 1.00 -4.95 -15.68
C ASP A 66 -0.12 -4.36 -16.54
N GLY A 67 -0.18 -3.05 -16.67
CA GLY A 67 -1.11 -2.40 -17.58
C GLY A 67 -0.76 -0.95 -17.89
N ILE A 68 -1.21 -0.52 -19.06
CA ILE A 68 -1.09 0.84 -19.60
C ILE A 68 -2.45 1.25 -20.10
N ILE A 69 -2.90 2.44 -19.70
CA ILE A 69 -4.18 3.04 -20.07
C ILE A 69 -3.91 4.46 -20.57
N VAL A 70 -4.40 4.79 -21.73
CA VAL A 70 -4.29 6.12 -22.32
C VAL A 70 -5.68 6.69 -22.46
N LEU A 71 -5.94 7.82 -21.81
CA LEU A 71 -7.21 8.54 -21.87
C LEU A 71 -7.03 9.87 -22.61
N ASP A 72 -8.12 10.29 -23.27
CA ASP A 72 -8.23 11.64 -23.83
C ASP A 72 -8.56 12.70 -22.73
N ALA A 73 -8.74 13.94 -23.13
CA ALA A 73 -9.06 15.05 -22.23
C ALA A 73 -10.41 14.89 -21.52
N GLU A 74 -11.34 14.18 -22.12
CA GLU A 74 -12.68 13.88 -21.60
C GLU A 74 -12.70 12.65 -20.68
N GLY A 75 -11.56 11.97 -20.52
CA GLY A 75 -11.43 10.74 -19.71
C GLY A 75 -11.89 9.48 -20.43
N LYS A 76 -12.11 9.55 -21.74
CA LYS A 76 -12.43 8.38 -22.55
C LYS A 76 -11.16 7.64 -22.92
N THR A 77 -11.23 6.30 -22.92
CA THR A 77 -10.10 5.44 -23.30
C THR A 77 -9.81 5.57 -24.80
N ASP A 78 -8.62 6.08 -25.11
CA ASP A 78 -8.05 6.09 -26.44
C ASP A 78 -7.46 4.73 -26.81
N CYS A 79 -6.64 4.19 -25.92
CA CYS A 79 -6.01 2.89 -26.07
C CYS A 79 -5.66 2.31 -24.71
N GLU A 80 -5.74 0.99 -24.59
CA GLU A 80 -5.36 0.29 -23.38
C GLU A 80 -4.78 -1.09 -23.69
N TYR A 81 -3.87 -1.54 -22.84
CA TYR A 81 -3.37 -2.90 -22.84
C TYR A 81 -3.01 -3.31 -21.43
N SER A 82 -3.38 -4.53 -21.04
CA SER A 82 -3.03 -5.11 -19.74
C SER A 82 -2.72 -6.59 -19.88
N THR A 83 -2.00 -7.11 -18.90
CA THR A 83 -1.98 -8.54 -18.59
C THR A 83 -3.35 -8.98 -18.07
N ASP A 84 -3.56 -10.28 -17.88
CA ASP A 84 -4.89 -10.86 -17.62
C ASP A 84 -5.57 -10.35 -16.33
N GLU A 85 -4.82 -9.89 -15.32
CA GLU A 85 -5.33 -9.37 -14.05
C GLU A 85 -4.51 -8.19 -13.53
N PRO A 86 -5.15 -7.15 -12.95
CA PRO A 86 -6.58 -6.85 -13.04
C PRO A 86 -6.93 -6.30 -14.43
N PRO A 87 -8.18 -6.45 -14.88
CA PRO A 87 -8.58 -5.94 -16.18
C PRO A 87 -8.52 -4.42 -16.24
N ALA A 88 -8.05 -3.87 -17.36
CA ALA A 88 -7.82 -2.44 -17.53
C ALA A 88 -9.07 -1.57 -17.27
N ASN A 89 -10.26 -2.08 -17.58
CA ASN A 89 -11.51 -1.37 -17.35
C ASN A 89 -11.79 -1.07 -15.86
N GLU A 90 -11.41 -1.97 -14.95
CA GLU A 90 -11.53 -1.72 -13.50
C GLU A 90 -10.66 -0.54 -13.06
N ILE A 91 -9.45 -0.47 -13.61
CA ILE A 91 -8.52 0.64 -13.33
C ILE A 91 -8.96 1.93 -14.01
N THR A 92 -9.55 1.84 -15.21
CA THR A 92 -10.05 2.99 -15.95
C THR A 92 -11.17 3.70 -15.20
N GLU A 93 -12.12 2.97 -14.60
CA GLU A 93 -13.19 3.56 -13.79
C GLU A 93 -12.64 4.39 -12.63
N TYR A 94 -11.54 3.91 -12.04
CA TYR A 94 -10.87 4.63 -10.97
C TYR A 94 -10.17 5.91 -11.47
N LEU A 95 -9.53 5.87 -12.64
CA LEU A 95 -8.80 7.01 -13.23
C LEU A 95 -9.72 8.15 -13.70
N GLN A 96 -11.00 7.90 -13.87
CA GLN A 96 -11.97 8.93 -14.24
C GLN A 96 -12.36 9.86 -13.09
N LYS A 97 -11.80 9.67 -11.89
CA LYS A 97 -11.98 10.60 -10.79
C LYS A 97 -11.46 11.99 -11.17
N GLU A 98 -12.26 13.00 -10.87
CA GLU A 98 -12.00 14.40 -11.19
C GLU A 98 -10.59 14.86 -10.84
N ILE A 99 -10.04 14.43 -9.70
CA ILE A 99 -8.68 14.76 -9.28
C ILE A 99 -7.65 14.29 -10.30
N ILE A 100 -7.76 13.07 -10.81
CA ILE A 100 -6.76 12.50 -11.73
C ILE A 100 -6.84 13.17 -13.09
N MET A 101 -8.03 13.42 -13.59
CA MET A 101 -8.22 14.10 -14.87
C MET A 101 -7.73 15.55 -14.84
N ASN A 102 -7.78 16.22 -13.69
CA ASN A 102 -7.22 17.55 -13.52
C ASN A 102 -5.70 17.62 -13.74
N PHE A 103 -5.00 16.49 -13.75
CA PHE A 103 -3.56 16.48 -14.11
C PHE A 103 -3.32 16.57 -15.63
N ALA A 104 -4.31 16.24 -16.44
CA ALA A 104 -4.17 16.28 -17.91
C ALA A 104 -3.73 17.61 -18.48
N GLY A 105 -3.94 18.72 -17.76
CA GLY A 105 -3.46 20.06 -18.14
C GLY A 105 -2.09 20.45 -17.61
N TYR A 106 -1.39 19.57 -16.86
CA TYR A 106 -0.16 19.91 -16.16
C TYR A 106 0.94 18.87 -16.38
N GLU A 107 1.82 19.17 -17.33
CA GLU A 107 2.88 18.25 -17.78
C GLU A 107 3.86 17.82 -16.66
N GLU A 108 4.08 18.69 -15.67
CA GLU A 108 5.02 18.42 -14.57
C GLU A 108 4.40 17.66 -13.39
N ARG A 109 3.09 17.48 -13.38
CA ARG A 109 2.39 16.80 -12.28
C ARG A 109 2.24 15.31 -12.56
N SER A 110 2.24 14.56 -11.49
CA SER A 110 1.95 13.12 -11.51
C SER A 110 1.11 12.76 -10.30
N TYR A 111 0.25 11.79 -10.49
CA TYR A 111 -0.53 11.19 -9.42
C TYR A 111 -0.05 9.77 -9.20
N SER A 112 -0.04 9.31 -7.96
CA SER A 112 0.18 7.90 -7.65
C SER A 112 -0.53 7.51 -6.37
N GLU A 113 -1.04 6.28 -6.33
CA GLU A 113 -1.74 5.71 -5.18
C GLU A 113 -1.61 4.19 -5.17
N ARG A 114 -1.63 3.60 -3.99
CA ARG A 114 -1.77 2.16 -3.78
C ARG A 114 -3.18 1.83 -3.34
N PHE A 115 -3.79 0.86 -4.02
CA PHE A 115 -5.04 0.24 -3.59
C PHE A 115 -4.77 -1.13 -3.03
N THR A 116 -5.41 -1.44 -1.91
CA THR A 116 -5.52 -2.81 -1.42
C THR A 116 -6.95 -3.27 -1.64
N ARG A 117 -7.12 -4.35 -2.40
CA ARG A 117 -8.42 -4.97 -2.68
C ARG A 117 -8.85 -5.85 -1.50
N GLU A 118 -10.12 -6.25 -1.50
CA GLU A 118 -10.70 -7.10 -0.45
C GLU A 118 -10.01 -8.46 -0.33
N ASP A 119 -9.49 -9.00 -1.43
CA ASP A 119 -8.72 -10.25 -1.46
C ASP A 119 -7.29 -10.11 -0.90
N GLY A 120 -6.87 -8.87 -0.60
CA GLY A 120 -5.52 -8.54 -0.13
C GLY A 120 -4.50 -8.30 -1.25
N SER A 121 -4.90 -8.37 -2.52
CA SER A 121 -4.05 -7.94 -3.64
C SER A 121 -3.83 -6.42 -3.60
N ARG A 122 -2.77 -5.96 -4.26
CA ARG A 122 -2.41 -4.55 -4.31
C ARG A 122 -2.24 -4.09 -5.75
N ILE A 123 -2.67 -2.86 -5.99
CA ILE A 123 -2.49 -2.18 -7.26
C ILE A 123 -1.79 -0.87 -6.98
N ASP A 124 -0.58 -0.71 -7.49
CA ASP A 124 0.16 0.55 -7.48
C ASP A 124 -0.06 1.23 -8.81
N ILE A 125 -0.76 2.34 -8.81
CA ILE A 125 -1.09 3.09 -10.00
C ILE A 125 -0.38 4.44 -10.01
N ALA A 126 0.06 4.87 -11.19
CA ALA A 126 0.48 6.25 -11.42
C ALA A 126 -0.07 6.78 -12.73
N ALA A 127 -0.34 8.07 -12.76
CA ALA A 127 -0.81 8.77 -13.93
C ALA A 127 -0.07 10.10 -14.11
N CYS A 128 0.14 10.49 -15.36
CA CYS A 128 0.69 11.79 -15.74
C CYS A 128 0.03 12.30 -17.03
N ALA A 129 0.22 13.59 -17.33
CA ALA A 129 -0.26 14.16 -18.57
C ALA A 129 0.41 13.52 -19.80
N ARG A 130 -0.36 13.38 -20.88
CA ARG A 130 0.16 13.02 -22.20
C ARG A 130 1.01 14.17 -22.76
N LYS A 131 2.05 13.82 -23.50
CA LYS A 131 2.93 14.79 -24.18
C LYS A 131 2.62 14.97 -25.66
N ASP A 132 1.80 14.07 -26.23
CA ASP A 132 1.39 14.08 -27.65
C ASP A 132 0.06 14.80 -27.87
N ALA A 133 -0.87 14.71 -26.91
CA ALA A 133 -2.21 15.26 -26.98
C ALA A 133 -2.73 15.57 -25.57
N PRO A 134 -3.79 16.36 -25.40
CA PRO A 134 -4.48 16.50 -24.13
C PRO A 134 -5.02 15.15 -23.64
N GLY A 135 -4.85 14.88 -22.33
CA GLY A 135 -5.25 13.62 -21.72
C GLY A 135 -4.22 13.12 -20.73
N ILE A 136 -4.36 11.89 -20.30
CA ILE A 136 -3.44 11.24 -19.35
C ILE A 136 -2.95 9.90 -19.85
N VAL A 137 -1.77 9.53 -19.37
CA VAL A 137 -1.24 8.17 -19.42
C VAL A 137 -1.21 7.64 -18.01
N ALA A 138 -1.81 6.49 -17.80
CA ALA A 138 -1.70 5.76 -16.56
C ALA A 138 -1.04 4.41 -16.77
N ILE A 139 -0.29 3.98 -15.76
CA ILE A 139 0.26 2.63 -15.67
C ILE A 139 -0.06 2.05 -14.31
N TYR A 140 -0.02 0.73 -14.20
CA TYR A 140 -0.14 0.09 -12.91
C TYR A 140 0.72 -1.17 -12.81
N TYR A 141 1.03 -1.49 -11.53
CA TYR A 141 1.60 -2.76 -11.10
C TYR A 141 0.59 -3.51 -10.27
N TYR A 142 0.48 -4.79 -10.52
CA TYR A 142 -0.35 -5.69 -9.72
C TYR A 142 0.52 -6.56 -8.82
N THR A 143 0.12 -6.69 -7.58
CA THR A 143 0.75 -7.60 -6.62
C THR A 143 -0.30 -8.58 -6.11
N SER A 144 -0.11 -9.86 -6.38
CA SER A 144 -1.05 -10.90 -5.95
C SER A 144 -1.20 -10.94 -4.42
N PRO A 145 -2.34 -11.46 -3.90
CA PRO A 145 -2.57 -11.54 -2.46
C PRO A 145 -1.50 -12.33 -1.72
N GLU A 146 -1.02 -13.41 -2.33
CA GLU A 146 0.02 -14.26 -1.75
C GLU A 146 1.35 -13.50 -1.65
N PHE A 147 1.76 -12.81 -2.73
CA PHE A 147 2.97 -12.02 -2.74
C PHE A 147 2.88 -10.85 -1.77
N ALA A 148 1.74 -10.15 -1.73
CA ALA A 148 1.51 -9.05 -0.82
C ALA A 148 1.66 -9.48 0.66
N ARG A 149 1.13 -10.65 1.01
CA ARG A 149 1.27 -11.22 2.36
C ARG A 149 2.70 -11.59 2.70
N ASN A 150 3.41 -12.23 1.77
CA ASN A 150 4.77 -12.72 2.00
C ASN A 150 5.79 -11.58 2.15
N TYR A 151 5.58 -10.45 1.48
CA TYR A 151 6.49 -9.31 1.50
C TYR A 151 6.09 -8.19 2.46
N THR A 152 4.92 -8.29 3.10
CA THR A 152 4.53 -7.35 4.15
C THR A 152 5.02 -7.84 5.49
N LEU A 153 5.91 -7.09 6.11
CA LEU A 153 6.30 -7.36 7.48
C LEU A 153 5.13 -7.05 8.41
N THR A 154 4.63 -8.05 9.10
CA THR A 154 3.52 -7.90 10.02
C THR A 154 3.98 -8.05 11.47
N ILE A 155 3.35 -7.29 12.37
CA ILE A 155 3.60 -7.40 13.81
C ILE A 155 3.19 -8.79 14.29
N GLN A 156 2.13 -9.36 13.72
CA GLN A 156 1.72 -10.73 14.00
C GLN A 156 2.81 -11.74 13.63
N GLY A 157 3.45 -11.58 12.48
CA GLY A 157 4.56 -12.43 12.06
C GLY A 157 5.74 -12.38 13.05
N LEU A 158 6.00 -11.21 13.63
CA LEU A 158 7.00 -11.05 14.68
C LEU A 158 6.65 -11.85 15.96
N LEU A 159 5.38 -11.89 16.33
CA LEU A 159 4.92 -12.52 17.56
C LEU A 159 4.63 -14.02 17.40
N ASN A 160 4.54 -14.53 16.18
CA ASN A 160 4.34 -15.94 15.90
C ASN A 160 5.49 -16.78 16.49
N GLY A 161 5.13 -17.76 17.33
CA GLY A 161 6.10 -18.60 18.01
C GLY A 161 6.88 -17.92 19.14
N TYR A 162 6.58 -16.66 19.46
CA TYR A 162 7.23 -15.98 20.60
C TYR A 162 6.68 -16.55 21.91
N SER A 163 7.56 -17.09 22.73
CA SER A 163 7.22 -17.68 24.02
C SER A 163 7.77 -16.83 25.16
N ILE A 164 6.89 -16.49 26.10
CA ILE A 164 7.29 -15.84 27.36
C ILE A 164 7.16 -16.86 28.49
N GLN A 165 8.12 -16.84 29.39
CA GLN A 165 8.12 -17.73 30.58
C GLN A 165 6.77 -17.63 31.32
N LYS A 166 6.22 -18.79 31.75
CA LYS A 166 4.98 -18.88 32.51
C LYS A 166 3.73 -18.42 31.75
N ASP A 167 3.56 -18.82 30.52
CA ASP A 167 2.36 -18.54 29.71
C ASP A 167 2.04 -17.04 29.53
N GLY A 168 3.08 -16.22 29.51
CA GLY A 168 2.93 -14.78 29.29
C GLY A 168 2.35 -14.48 27.90
N THR A 169 1.35 -13.62 27.85
CA THR A 169 0.71 -13.18 26.59
C THR A 169 1.14 -11.75 26.24
N ILE A 170 1.58 -11.57 25.01
CA ILE A 170 1.78 -10.25 24.40
C ILE A 170 0.58 -9.96 23.52
N ILE A 171 0.01 -8.78 23.64
CA ILE A 171 -1.00 -8.27 22.72
C ILE A 171 -0.57 -6.91 22.18
N VAL A 172 -0.83 -6.69 20.91
CA VAL A 172 -0.75 -5.37 20.28
C VAL A 172 -2.18 -4.98 19.92
N VAL A 173 -2.58 -3.81 20.35
CA VAL A 173 -3.95 -3.32 20.18
C VAL A 173 -3.93 -2.06 19.33
N ASP A 174 -4.76 -2.01 18.31
CA ASP A 174 -5.00 -0.86 17.48
C ASP A 174 -6.50 -0.58 17.46
N ASP A 175 -6.89 0.67 17.70
CA ASP A 175 -8.28 1.13 17.82
C ASP A 175 -9.19 0.21 18.67
N GLY A 176 -8.64 -0.34 19.76
CA GLY A 176 -9.37 -1.20 20.68
C GLY A 176 -9.51 -2.66 20.24
N ILE A 177 -8.93 -3.04 19.11
CA ILE A 177 -8.91 -4.42 18.59
C ILE A 177 -7.52 -4.99 18.73
N VAL A 178 -7.41 -6.26 19.13
CA VAL A 178 -6.14 -6.99 19.17
C VAL A 178 -5.72 -7.31 17.73
N VAL A 179 -4.68 -6.64 17.24
CA VAL A 179 -4.16 -6.81 15.86
C VAL A 179 -2.99 -7.78 15.78
N ALA A 180 -2.31 -8.05 16.90
CA ALA A 180 -1.27 -9.06 16.97
C ALA A 180 -1.14 -9.65 18.38
N SER A 181 -0.82 -10.93 18.47
CA SER A 181 -0.58 -11.63 19.73
C SER A 181 0.23 -12.90 19.52
N ASN A 182 1.06 -13.27 20.51
CA ASN A 182 1.67 -14.60 20.57
C ASN A 182 0.69 -15.70 20.98
N ASN A 183 -0.54 -15.33 21.36
CA ASN A 183 -1.67 -16.22 21.56
C ASN A 183 -2.74 -15.90 20.50
N GLU A 184 -2.82 -16.72 19.46
CA GLU A 184 -3.71 -16.52 18.31
C GLU A 184 -5.20 -16.38 18.69
N SER A 185 -5.61 -17.01 19.81
CA SER A 185 -7.00 -16.91 20.28
C SER A 185 -7.40 -15.48 20.69
N MET A 186 -6.43 -14.58 20.88
CA MET A 186 -6.66 -13.18 21.24
C MET A 186 -6.88 -12.29 20.00
N LEU A 187 -6.54 -12.76 18.81
CA LEU A 187 -6.66 -11.96 17.58
C LEU A 187 -8.11 -11.55 17.30
N GLY A 188 -8.30 -10.30 16.91
CA GLY A 188 -9.62 -9.75 16.59
C GLY A 188 -10.50 -9.44 17.81
N GLN A 189 -10.07 -9.77 19.03
CA GLN A 189 -10.85 -9.47 20.21
C GLN A 189 -10.91 -7.97 20.49
N ASN A 190 -12.11 -7.50 20.87
CA ASN A 190 -12.30 -6.13 21.32
C ASN A 190 -11.86 -6.01 22.79
N THR A 191 -11.01 -5.01 23.05
CA THR A 191 -10.46 -4.76 24.40
C THR A 191 -11.25 -3.77 25.23
N ALA A 192 -12.42 -3.32 24.76
CA ALA A 192 -13.23 -2.33 25.48
C ALA A 192 -13.67 -2.78 26.89
N GLY A 193 -13.92 -4.08 27.06
CA GLY A 193 -14.24 -4.70 28.35
C GLY A 193 -13.03 -5.22 29.14
N ASN A 194 -11.81 -5.06 28.64
CA ASN A 194 -10.62 -5.54 29.33
C ASN A 194 -10.11 -4.50 30.32
N GLU A 195 -10.30 -4.77 31.63
CA GLU A 195 -9.94 -3.83 32.71
C GLU A 195 -8.46 -3.44 32.71
N VAL A 196 -7.57 -4.38 32.35
CA VAL A 196 -6.12 -4.13 32.28
C VAL A 196 -5.81 -3.12 31.18
N VAL A 197 -6.36 -3.31 29.98
CA VAL A 197 -6.18 -2.40 28.84
C VAL A 197 -6.77 -1.02 29.16
N GLN A 198 -7.94 -0.98 29.83
CA GLN A 198 -8.58 0.29 30.22
C GLN A 198 -7.77 1.03 31.31
N ALA A 199 -7.23 0.30 32.28
CA ALA A 199 -6.37 0.90 33.31
C ALA A 199 -5.12 1.51 32.69
N MET A 200 -4.55 0.88 31.69
CA MET A 200 -3.35 1.37 31.00
C MET A 200 -3.63 2.60 30.15
N LYS A 201 -4.78 2.65 29.45
CA LYS A 201 -5.21 3.85 28.71
C LYS A 201 -5.31 5.08 29.62
N LYS A 202 -5.66 4.89 30.91
CA LYS A 202 -5.76 5.97 31.88
C LYS A 202 -4.41 6.48 32.41
N HIS A 203 -3.37 5.67 32.32
CA HIS A 203 -2.04 6.00 32.86
C HIS A 203 -1.04 6.46 31.80
N THR A 204 -1.45 6.61 30.56
CA THR A 204 -0.58 7.08 29.49
C THR A 204 -0.66 8.58 29.37
N ASP A 205 0.48 9.25 29.57
CA ASP A 205 0.65 10.66 29.23
C ASP A 205 0.28 10.89 27.75
N SER A 206 -0.51 11.91 27.53
CA SER A 206 -1.12 12.29 26.25
C SER A 206 -0.12 12.64 25.11
N GLN A 207 1.17 12.48 25.34
CA GLN A 207 2.24 12.82 24.37
C GLN A 207 2.84 11.63 23.64
N HIS A 208 2.48 10.40 23.95
CA HIS A 208 2.99 9.24 23.22
C HIS A 208 1.92 8.66 22.32
N THR A 209 2.19 8.78 21.02
CA THR A 209 1.41 8.23 19.91
C THR A 209 0.86 6.84 20.23
N VAL A 210 -0.41 6.68 19.99
CA VAL A 210 -1.31 5.57 20.32
C VAL A 210 -0.74 4.16 20.10
N SER A 211 0.20 3.97 19.20
CA SER A 211 0.78 2.66 18.88
C SER A 211 1.56 2.00 20.02
N TYR A 212 1.95 2.71 21.05
CA TYR A 212 2.87 2.18 22.07
C TYR A 212 2.24 1.95 23.44
N THR A 213 1.06 2.47 23.70
CA THR A 213 0.38 2.36 24.97
C THR A 213 -0.04 0.94 25.34
N HIS A 214 -0.22 0.10 24.36
CA HIS A 214 -0.81 -1.22 24.53
C HIS A 214 0.21 -2.31 24.91
N LEU A 215 1.50 -2.03 24.74
CA LEU A 215 2.56 -2.97 25.11
C LEU A 215 2.87 -3.00 26.63
N ARG A 216 2.28 -2.10 27.44
CA ARG A 216 2.46 -2.05 28.90
C ARG A 216 1.53 -2.98 29.68
N ALA A 217 0.53 -3.58 29.06
CA ALA A 217 -0.49 -4.37 29.74
C ALA A 217 0.04 -5.58 30.52
N HIS A 218 1.23 -6.05 30.19
CA HIS A 218 1.80 -7.23 30.84
C HIS A 218 2.64 -6.97 32.08
N GLU A 219 3.11 -5.75 32.31
CA GLU A 219 3.95 -5.46 33.48
C GLU A 219 3.17 -5.47 34.80
N THR A 220 1.87 -5.15 34.74
CA THR A 220 1.03 -5.04 35.95
C THR A 220 0.58 -6.40 36.51
N LYS A 221 0.59 -7.47 35.72
CA LYS A 221 0.17 -8.81 36.19
C LYS A 221 1.29 -9.62 36.83
N ALA A 222 2.54 -9.23 36.63
CA ALA A 222 3.70 -9.97 37.18
C ALA A 222 4.10 -9.50 38.59
N ASN A 223 3.52 -8.43 39.08
CA ASN A 223 3.82 -7.83 40.41
C ASN A 223 2.66 -7.96 41.41
N LEU A 224 1.69 -8.81 41.14
CA LEU A 224 0.67 -9.30 42.05
C LEU A 224 0.80 -10.79 42.24
#